data_604f790fcad6dc82048ace25c7e18092
#
_entry.id   604f790fcad6dc82048ace25c7e18092
#
_cell.length_a   1.000
_cell.length_b   1.000
_cell.length_c   1.000
_cell.angle_alpha   90.00
_cell.angle_beta   90.00
_cell.angle_gamma   90.00
#
_symmetry.space_group_name_H-M   'P 1'
#
loop_
_entity.id
_entity.type
_entity.pdbx_description
1 polymer ?
#
loop_
_entity_poly.entity_id
_entity_poly.type
_entity_poly.pdbx_seq_one_letter_code
_entity_poly.pdbx_strand_id
1 'polypeptide(L)'
;MRRMYDLAEFMKALKQRVSISYNRRHARVGTLWEERYKSVLVDGSPGGLSAVAAYIDLNPVRAGLVRDPKDYRFTGYGEAMGGSKLAQAGLGVALGEPGAWSEVAGRYRQLLYVKGEIRGVTAAGNPIRPGFSMEAVEQVVVLKGKLPMNELLRCRVRYFTDGVIFGSRAFVEDAFQRHRQHFSANREAGARTMTGGDWGDLFTARKLRVNVMGDPAPA
;
A
#
# COMPACT_ATOMS: atom_id res chain seq x y z
N MET A 1 -16.09 4.10 -28.27
CA MET A 1 -16.69 3.90 -26.93
C MET A 1 -16.15 2.66 -26.15
N ARG A 2 -15.67 1.61 -26.79
CA ARG A 2 -15.13 0.41 -26.08
C ARG A 2 -13.92 0.65 -25.18
N ARG A 3 -13.16 1.73 -25.35
CA ARG A 3 -11.93 2.03 -24.57
C ARG A 3 -12.19 2.74 -23.23
N MET A 4 -13.36 3.31 -23.02
CA MET A 4 -13.64 4.19 -21.88
C MET A 4 -13.75 3.45 -20.53
N TYR A 5 -13.98 2.13 -20.56
CA TYR A 5 -14.11 1.27 -19.37
C TYR A 5 -13.08 0.14 -19.33
N ASP A 6 -12.03 0.22 -20.17
CA ASP A 6 -10.95 -0.75 -20.21
C ASP A 6 -9.72 -0.18 -19.53
N LEU A 7 -9.47 -0.63 -18.30
CA LEU A 7 -8.32 -0.20 -17.49
C LEU A 7 -6.99 -0.54 -18.20
N ALA A 8 -6.91 -1.64 -18.92
CA ALA A 8 -5.70 -2.05 -19.63
C ALA A 8 -5.36 -1.08 -20.76
N GLU A 9 -6.33 -0.71 -21.58
CA GLU A 9 -6.16 0.28 -22.64
C GLU A 9 -5.87 1.68 -22.10
N PHE A 10 -6.52 2.07 -20.99
CA PHE A 10 -6.22 3.32 -20.31
C PHE A 10 -4.76 3.37 -19.83
N MET A 11 -4.30 2.34 -19.10
CA MET A 11 -2.95 2.27 -18.56
C MET A 11 -1.89 2.21 -19.67
N LYS A 12 -2.17 1.49 -20.76
CA LYS A 12 -1.30 1.46 -21.95
C LYS A 12 -1.14 2.86 -22.54
N ALA A 13 -2.24 3.56 -22.79
CA ALA A 13 -2.22 4.91 -23.34
C ALA A 13 -1.51 5.90 -22.41
N LEU A 14 -1.77 5.83 -21.11
CA LEU A 14 -1.13 6.66 -20.10
C LEU A 14 0.39 6.44 -20.07
N LYS A 15 0.83 5.20 -19.93
CA LYS A 15 2.26 4.83 -19.89
C LYS A 15 2.98 5.27 -21.17
N GLN A 16 2.36 5.06 -22.31
CA GLN A 16 2.93 5.48 -23.60
C GLN A 16 3.10 7.00 -23.69
N ARG A 17 2.08 7.78 -23.32
CA ARG A 17 2.15 9.25 -23.33
C ARG A 17 3.23 9.78 -22.37
N VAL A 18 3.30 9.22 -21.16
CA VAL A 18 4.33 9.58 -20.18
C VAL A 18 5.72 9.26 -20.71
N SER A 19 5.92 8.06 -21.31
CA SER A 19 7.22 7.66 -21.87
C SER A 19 7.66 8.59 -22.99
N ILE A 20 6.76 8.91 -23.92
CA ILE A 20 7.07 9.84 -25.04
C ILE A 20 7.42 11.22 -24.51
N SER A 21 6.62 11.77 -23.59
CA SER A 21 6.86 13.10 -23.01
C SER A 21 8.17 13.16 -22.24
N TYR A 22 8.46 12.15 -21.41
CA TYR A 22 9.69 12.08 -20.65
C TYR A 22 10.91 11.93 -21.53
N ASN A 23 10.90 10.97 -22.47
CA ASN A 23 12.01 10.73 -23.39
C ASN A 23 12.32 11.98 -24.22
N ARG A 24 11.29 12.70 -24.71
CA ARG A 24 11.46 13.95 -25.44
C ARG A 24 12.15 15.04 -24.62
N ARG A 25 11.72 15.20 -23.34
CA ARG A 25 12.29 16.23 -22.44
C ARG A 25 13.73 15.94 -22.03
N HIS A 26 14.10 14.68 -21.96
CA HIS A 26 15.39 14.24 -21.43
C HIS A 26 16.32 13.67 -22.52
N ALA A 27 15.98 13.87 -23.81
CA ALA A 27 16.75 13.36 -24.97
C ALA A 27 17.07 11.86 -24.85
N ARG A 28 16.11 11.05 -24.30
CA ARG A 28 16.26 9.61 -24.10
C ARG A 28 15.50 8.83 -25.16
N VAL A 29 15.97 7.59 -25.37
CA VAL A 29 15.28 6.58 -26.18
C VAL A 29 15.04 5.32 -25.37
N GLY A 30 14.06 4.51 -25.75
CA GLY A 30 13.76 3.25 -25.11
C GLY A 30 12.63 3.33 -24.08
N THR A 31 12.44 2.22 -23.34
CA THR A 31 11.35 2.10 -22.35
C THR A 31 11.68 2.77 -21.03
N LEU A 32 10.66 3.38 -20.40
CA LEU A 32 10.76 3.90 -19.03
C LEU A 32 10.29 2.90 -17.99
N TRP A 33 9.55 1.89 -18.43
CA TRP A 33 8.85 0.99 -17.51
C TRP A 33 9.51 -0.37 -17.56
N GLU A 34 9.93 -0.83 -16.40
CA GLU A 34 10.58 -2.13 -16.23
C GLU A 34 9.60 -3.28 -16.54
N GLU A 35 8.35 -3.15 -16.07
CA GLU A 35 7.32 -4.17 -16.23
C GLU A 35 5.98 -3.61 -16.73
N ARG A 36 5.08 -4.52 -17.12
CA ARG A 36 3.67 -4.19 -17.31
C ARG A 36 3.06 -3.74 -15.98
N TYR A 37 2.03 -2.88 -16.03
CA TYR A 37 1.30 -2.54 -14.82
C TYR A 37 0.64 -3.80 -14.24
N LYS A 38 0.56 -3.83 -12.93
CA LYS A 38 -0.18 -4.83 -12.17
C LYS A 38 -1.34 -4.12 -11.46
N SER A 39 -2.43 -4.84 -11.27
CA SER A 39 -3.58 -4.34 -10.52
C SER A 39 -4.00 -5.35 -9.47
N VAL A 40 -4.55 -4.84 -8.38
CA VAL A 40 -5.15 -5.63 -7.30
C VAL A 40 -6.58 -5.13 -7.13
N LEU A 41 -7.53 -6.06 -7.13
CA LEU A 41 -8.90 -5.76 -6.79
C LEU A 41 -9.01 -5.61 -5.27
N VAL A 42 -9.39 -4.41 -4.81
CA VAL A 42 -9.44 -4.06 -3.39
C VAL A 42 -10.90 -3.99 -2.93
N ASP A 43 -11.18 -4.56 -1.76
CA ASP A 43 -12.45 -4.41 -1.08
C ASP A 43 -12.71 -2.94 -0.73
N GLY A 44 -13.91 -2.45 -1.07
CA GLY A 44 -14.37 -1.11 -0.71
C GLY A 44 -14.69 -0.90 0.78
N SER A 45 -14.52 -1.93 1.61
CA SER A 45 -14.67 -1.79 3.06
C SER A 45 -13.59 -0.90 3.68
N PRO A 46 -13.88 -0.21 4.79
CA PRO A 46 -12.91 0.68 5.44
C PRO A 46 -11.57 0.00 5.77
N GLY A 47 -11.59 -1.25 6.23
CA GLY A 47 -10.38 -2.01 6.53
C GLY A 47 -9.50 -2.25 5.30
N GLY A 48 -10.09 -2.63 4.16
CA GLY A 48 -9.39 -2.82 2.89
C GLY A 48 -8.84 -1.52 2.34
N LEU A 49 -9.68 -0.48 2.27
CA LEU A 49 -9.30 0.82 1.72
C LEU A 49 -8.23 1.52 2.56
N SER A 50 -8.36 1.55 3.87
CA SER A 50 -7.40 2.21 4.76
C SER A 50 -6.02 1.56 4.72
N ALA A 51 -5.95 0.23 4.68
CA ALA A 51 -4.70 -0.49 4.57
C ALA A 51 -3.97 -0.19 3.24
N VAL A 52 -4.69 -0.18 2.12
CA VAL A 52 -4.11 0.15 0.80
C VAL A 52 -3.73 1.62 0.70
N ALA A 53 -4.56 2.55 1.20
CA ALA A 53 -4.26 3.98 1.22
C ALA A 53 -2.98 4.25 2.02
N ALA A 54 -2.89 3.72 3.24
CA ALA A 54 -1.70 3.86 4.07
C ALA A 54 -0.45 3.25 3.42
N TYR A 55 -0.58 2.09 2.76
CA TYR A 55 0.53 1.49 2.02
C TYR A 55 1.02 2.40 0.89
N ILE A 56 0.11 3.03 0.14
CA ILE A 56 0.46 3.97 -0.95
C ILE A 56 1.15 5.21 -0.37
N ASP A 57 0.59 5.81 0.68
CA ASP A 57 1.12 7.03 1.29
C ASP A 57 2.49 6.83 1.97
N LEU A 58 2.80 5.60 2.41
CA LEU A 58 4.12 5.23 2.94
C LEU A 58 5.15 4.87 1.85
N ASN A 59 4.78 4.75 0.59
CA ASN A 59 5.73 4.44 -0.49
C ASN A 59 6.91 5.42 -0.57
N PRO A 60 6.71 6.75 -0.54
CA PRO A 60 7.84 7.69 -0.61
C PRO A 60 8.75 7.62 0.62
N VAL A 61 8.22 7.25 1.78
CA VAL A 61 9.04 7.00 2.99
C VAL A 61 9.88 5.73 2.81
N ARG A 62 9.29 4.64 2.31
CA ARG A 62 10.02 3.40 2.00
C ARG A 62 11.09 3.59 0.92
N ALA A 63 10.83 4.48 -0.03
CA ALA A 63 11.79 4.83 -1.08
C ALA A 63 12.86 5.84 -0.62
N GLY A 64 12.81 6.31 0.64
CA GLY A 64 13.76 7.29 1.16
C GLY A 64 13.62 8.70 0.59
N LEU A 65 12.52 9.00 -0.11
CA LEU A 65 12.28 10.31 -0.72
C LEU A 65 11.91 11.38 0.31
N VAL A 66 11.17 11.01 1.34
CA VAL A 66 10.76 11.88 2.44
C VAL A 66 10.82 11.11 3.77
N ARG A 67 10.92 11.84 4.88
CA ARG A 67 10.86 11.26 6.24
C ARG A 67 9.44 11.13 6.76
N ASP A 68 8.60 12.11 6.45
CA ASP A 68 7.18 12.12 6.83
C ASP A 68 6.34 12.07 5.53
N PRO A 69 5.37 11.16 5.40
CA PRO A 69 4.55 11.04 4.20
C PRO A 69 3.74 12.30 3.89
N LYS A 70 3.46 13.16 4.89
CA LYS A 70 2.81 14.47 4.67
C LYS A 70 3.60 15.41 3.75
N ASP A 71 4.93 15.23 3.69
CA ASP A 71 5.83 16.10 2.93
C ASP A 71 5.91 15.70 1.45
N TYR A 72 5.25 14.61 1.05
CA TYR A 72 5.21 14.16 -0.33
C TYR A 72 3.87 14.47 -0.98
N ARG A 73 3.80 15.60 -1.68
CA ARG A 73 2.57 16.17 -2.25
C ARG A 73 1.85 15.29 -3.30
N PHE A 74 2.49 14.24 -3.80
CA PHE A 74 1.94 13.39 -4.85
C PHE A 74 1.24 12.13 -4.31
N THR A 75 0.98 12.06 -3.01
CA THR A 75 0.15 11.04 -2.38
C THR A 75 -1.13 11.64 -1.81
N GLY A 76 -2.11 10.78 -1.53
CA GLY A 76 -3.40 11.22 -0.97
C GLY A 76 -3.24 11.97 0.34
N TYR A 77 -2.40 11.46 1.24
CA TYR A 77 -2.16 12.13 2.53
C TYR A 77 -1.38 13.44 2.38
N GLY A 78 -0.34 13.48 1.57
CA GLY A 78 0.42 14.70 1.32
C GLY A 78 -0.44 15.80 0.68
N GLU A 79 -1.29 15.44 -0.27
CA GLU A 79 -2.23 16.36 -0.91
C GLU A 79 -3.31 16.86 0.07
N ALA A 80 -3.83 15.99 0.93
CA ALA A 80 -4.81 16.34 1.97
C ALA A 80 -4.22 17.30 2.99
N MET A 81 -2.98 17.08 3.43
CA MET A 81 -2.24 17.98 4.31
C MET A 81 -1.93 19.33 3.64
N GLY A 82 -1.76 19.35 2.32
CA GLY A 82 -1.65 20.56 1.50
C GLY A 82 -2.96 21.32 1.29
N GLY A 83 -4.08 20.85 1.86
CA GLY A 83 -5.36 21.56 1.86
C GLY A 83 -6.37 21.09 0.81
N SER A 84 -6.09 20.07 0.01
CA SER A 84 -7.03 19.51 -0.98
C SER A 84 -8.27 18.92 -0.30
N LYS A 85 -9.41 19.55 -0.48
CA LYS A 85 -10.69 19.09 0.07
C LYS A 85 -11.11 17.71 -0.46
N LEU A 86 -10.80 17.44 -1.72
CA LEU A 86 -11.08 16.15 -2.35
C LEU A 86 -10.26 15.03 -1.69
N ALA A 87 -8.96 15.25 -1.46
CA ALA A 87 -8.09 14.29 -0.80
C ALA A 87 -8.49 14.07 0.67
N GLN A 88 -8.85 15.16 1.39
CA GLN A 88 -9.36 15.09 2.76
C GLN A 88 -10.63 14.22 2.84
N ALA A 89 -11.61 14.47 1.97
CA ALA A 89 -12.83 13.66 1.91
C ALA A 89 -12.54 12.21 1.55
N GLY A 90 -11.65 11.96 0.58
CA GLY A 90 -11.24 10.62 0.17
C GLY A 90 -10.62 9.80 1.31
N LEU A 91 -9.78 10.42 2.15
CA LEU A 91 -9.21 9.75 3.32
C LEU A 91 -10.26 9.45 4.40
N GLY A 92 -11.25 10.32 4.58
CA GLY A 92 -12.40 10.05 5.45
C GLY A 92 -13.19 8.81 4.99
N VAL A 93 -13.45 8.72 3.68
CA VAL A 93 -14.09 7.52 3.09
C VAL A 93 -13.22 6.27 3.30
N ALA A 94 -11.91 6.37 3.09
CA ALA A 94 -10.99 5.25 3.24
C ALA A 94 -10.94 4.71 4.69
N LEU A 95 -11.11 5.59 5.68
CA LEU A 95 -11.24 5.20 7.09
C LEU A 95 -12.64 4.70 7.46
N GLY A 96 -13.65 4.89 6.59
CA GLY A 96 -15.05 4.63 6.90
C GLY A 96 -15.66 5.64 7.85
N GLU A 97 -15.04 6.77 8.05
CA GLU A 97 -15.40 7.80 9.01
C GLU A 97 -15.35 9.18 8.36
N PRO A 98 -16.34 9.51 7.51
CA PRO A 98 -16.43 10.87 6.97
C PRO A 98 -16.72 11.85 8.12
N GLY A 99 -15.91 12.89 8.23
CA GLY A 99 -16.01 13.86 9.32
C GLY A 99 -15.11 15.08 9.12
N ALA A 100 -14.94 15.86 10.18
CA ALA A 100 -14.06 17.02 10.16
C ALA A 100 -12.61 16.57 9.89
N TRP A 101 -11.92 17.30 9.01
CA TRP A 101 -10.56 16.94 8.62
C TRP A 101 -9.59 16.77 9.80
N SER A 102 -9.74 17.59 10.83
CA SER A 102 -8.90 17.48 12.04
C SER A 102 -8.96 16.10 12.70
N GLU A 103 -10.14 15.49 12.74
CA GLU A 103 -10.36 14.16 13.32
C GLU A 103 -9.82 13.06 12.39
N VAL A 104 -10.21 13.14 11.10
CA VAL A 104 -9.75 12.22 10.05
C VAL A 104 -8.22 12.21 9.99
N ALA A 105 -7.59 13.40 9.97
CA ALA A 105 -6.13 13.52 9.92
C ALA A 105 -5.45 12.85 11.12
N GLY A 106 -5.97 13.05 12.33
CA GLY A 106 -5.44 12.43 13.54
C GLY A 106 -5.47 10.91 13.49
N ARG A 107 -6.61 10.33 13.11
CA ARG A 107 -6.78 8.87 12.99
C ARG A 107 -5.95 8.28 11.87
N TYR A 108 -5.93 8.93 10.70
CA TYR A 108 -5.11 8.46 9.59
C TYR A 108 -3.63 8.50 9.94
N ARG A 109 -3.19 9.56 10.65
CA ARG A 109 -1.82 9.63 11.14
C ARG A 109 -1.48 8.50 12.12
N GLN A 110 -2.40 8.11 13.01
CA GLN A 110 -2.22 6.96 13.88
C GLN A 110 -2.05 5.65 13.10
N LEU A 111 -2.75 5.48 11.99
CA LEU A 111 -2.58 4.32 11.10
C LEU A 111 -1.19 4.31 10.42
N LEU A 112 -0.67 5.48 10.03
CA LEU A 112 0.64 5.60 9.38
C LEU A 112 1.81 5.43 10.36
N TYR A 113 1.62 5.81 11.63
CA TYR A 113 2.68 5.79 12.63
C TYR A 113 2.33 4.82 13.76
N VAL A 114 3.29 3.99 14.12
CA VAL A 114 3.28 3.27 15.39
C VAL A 114 3.39 4.30 16.51
N LYS A 115 2.69 4.12 17.62
CA LYS A 115 2.79 4.97 18.79
C LYS A 115 4.27 5.28 19.10
N GLY A 116 4.64 6.53 18.92
CA GLY A 116 5.68 7.22 19.60
C GLY A 116 7.11 6.81 19.36
N GLU A 117 7.66 6.93 18.15
CA GLU A 117 9.06 7.34 18.08
C GLU A 117 9.42 7.87 16.68
N ILE A 118 9.72 9.15 16.65
CA ILE A 118 10.63 9.75 15.67
C ILE A 118 12.01 9.20 16.04
N ARG A 119 12.47 8.15 15.37
CA ARG A 119 13.80 7.64 15.62
C ARG A 119 14.83 8.54 14.99
N GLY A 120 15.79 8.90 15.83
CA GLY A 120 16.84 9.85 15.60
C GLY A 120 17.68 9.56 14.37
N VAL A 121 18.37 10.58 13.92
CA VAL A 121 19.49 10.52 12.98
C VAL A 121 20.76 10.17 13.75
N THR A 122 21.66 9.43 13.11
CA THR A 122 23.03 9.22 13.62
C THR A 122 23.73 10.58 13.74
N ALA A 123 24.78 10.66 14.55
CA ALA A 123 25.62 11.86 14.66
C ALA A 123 26.14 12.38 13.30
N ALA A 124 26.14 11.53 12.27
CA ALA A 124 26.50 11.86 10.90
C ALA A 124 25.30 12.29 10.01
N GLY A 125 24.09 12.46 10.59
CA GLY A 125 22.90 12.90 9.84
C GLY A 125 22.21 11.82 8.98
N ASN A 126 22.70 10.58 9.00
CA ASN A 126 22.10 9.48 8.26
C ASN A 126 20.91 8.89 9.05
N PRO A 127 19.79 8.54 8.38
CA PRO A 127 18.70 7.87 9.07
C PRO A 127 19.19 6.53 9.64
N ILE A 128 19.00 6.33 10.94
CA ILE A 128 19.22 5.03 11.55
C ILE A 128 18.25 4.07 10.90
N ARG A 129 18.73 2.96 10.32
CA ARG A 129 17.87 1.88 9.85
C ARG A 129 16.95 1.49 10.99
N PRO A 130 15.63 1.42 10.80
CA PRO A 130 14.71 1.07 11.86
C PRO A 130 14.99 -0.35 12.34
N GLY A 131 15.70 -0.47 13.44
CA GLY A 131 15.68 -1.67 14.25
C GLY A 131 14.35 -1.71 15.00
N PHE A 132 13.90 -2.89 15.41
CA PHE A 132 12.71 -3.00 16.26
C PHE A 132 12.98 -2.36 17.64
N SER A 133 12.03 -1.57 18.15
CA SER A 133 12.09 -1.13 19.55
C SER A 133 11.82 -2.30 20.48
N MET A 134 12.25 -2.21 21.74
CA MET A 134 11.90 -3.21 22.75
C MET A 134 10.38 -3.36 22.89
N GLU A 135 9.62 -2.27 22.79
CA GLU A 135 8.16 -2.29 22.80
C GLU A 135 7.57 -3.02 21.57
N ALA A 136 8.18 -2.84 20.38
CA ALA A 136 7.76 -3.59 19.18
C ALA A 136 8.09 -5.10 19.35
N VAL A 137 9.20 -5.43 19.99
CA VAL A 137 9.55 -6.82 20.31
C VAL A 137 8.56 -7.40 21.32
N GLU A 138 8.20 -6.66 22.37
CA GLU A 138 7.18 -7.08 23.34
C GLU A 138 5.81 -7.27 22.69
N GLN A 139 5.40 -6.36 21.79
CA GLN A 139 4.16 -6.53 21.03
C GLN A 139 4.20 -7.77 20.12
N VAL A 140 5.33 -8.05 19.49
CA VAL A 140 5.51 -9.26 18.67
C VAL A 140 5.40 -10.53 19.55
N VAL A 141 5.92 -10.49 20.76
CA VAL A 141 5.78 -11.61 21.71
C VAL A 141 4.32 -11.77 22.14
N VAL A 142 3.61 -10.69 22.47
CA VAL A 142 2.19 -10.69 22.81
C VAL A 142 1.33 -11.20 21.64
N LEU A 143 1.66 -10.81 20.41
CA LEU A 143 1.00 -11.25 19.18
C LEU A 143 1.51 -12.59 18.64
N LYS A 144 2.20 -13.39 19.48
CA LYS A 144 2.74 -14.72 19.13
C LYS A 144 3.61 -14.69 17.86
N GLY A 145 4.50 -13.73 17.76
CA GLY A 145 5.42 -13.57 16.65
C GLY A 145 4.84 -12.89 15.40
N LYS A 146 3.64 -12.32 15.47
CA LYS A 146 3.04 -11.54 14.39
C LYS A 146 3.36 -10.06 14.55
N LEU A 147 3.69 -9.39 13.44
CA LEU A 147 3.83 -7.94 13.43
C LEU A 147 2.46 -7.26 13.38
N PRO A 148 2.24 -6.14 14.09
CA PRO A 148 1.03 -5.35 13.94
C PRO A 148 0.95 -4.72 12.54
N MET A 149 -0.27 -4.45 12.07
CA MET A 149 -0.56 -3.97 10.72
C MET A 149 0.27 -2.74 10.32
N ASN A 150 0.40 -1.77 11.18
CA ASN A 150 1.15 -0.54 10.93
C ASN A 150 2.65 -0.77 10.70
N GLU A 151 3.26 -1.74 11.39
CA GLU A 151 4.65 -2.15 11.13
C GLU A 151 4.78 -2.87 9.78
N LEU A 152 3.80 -3.70 9.45
CA LEU A 152 3.74 -4.38 8.16
C LEU A 152 3.67 -3.38 6.99
N LEU A 153 2.88 -2.33 7.13
CA LEU A 153 2.72 -1.31 6.09
C LEU A 153 4.01 -0.53 5.79
N ARG A 154 4.98 -0.54 6.71
CA ARG A 154 6.32 0.02 6.50
C ARG A 154 7.25 -0.90 5.73
N CYS A 155 6.92 -2.19 5.66
CA CYS A 155 7.65 -3.16 4.87
C CYS A 155 7.12 -3.20 3.42
N ARG A 156 7.94 -3.70 2.48
CA ARG A 156 7.46 -3.99 1.12
C ARG A 156 6.55 -5.22 1.16
N VAL A 157 5.26 -4.98 1.11
CA VAL A 157 4.25 -6.04 1.18
C VAL A 157 3.72 -6.38 -0.21
N ARG A 158 4.05 -7.56 -0.70
CA ARG A 158 3.66 -8.01 -2.05
C ARG A 158 2.16 -8.26 -2.21
N TYR A 159 1.40 -8.39 -1.15
CA TYR A 159 -0.06 -8.56 -1.24
C TYR A 159 -0.75 -7.38 -1.91
N PHE A 160 -0.23 -6.17 -1.72
CA PHE A 160 -0.76 -4.94 -2.34
C PHE A 160 -0.37 -4.78 -3.82
N THR A 161 0.60 -5.54 -4.31
CA THR A 161 1.07 -5.47 -5.70
C THR A 161 0.79 -6.73 -6.50
N ASP A 162 0.87 -7.89 -5.86
CA ASP A 162 0.80 -9.20 -6.51
C ASP A 162 -0.36 -10.07 -5.96
N GLY A 163 -1.15 -9.56 -5.01
CA GLY A 163 -2.20 -10.31 -4.31
C GLY A 163 -3.41 -10.70 -5.17
N VAL A 164 -3.63 -10.00 -6.28
CA VAL A 164 -4.74 -10.14 -7.23
C VAL A 164 -6.07 -9.62 -6.67
N ILE A 165 -6.51 -10.11 -5.50
CA ILE A 165 -7.71 -9.69 -4.78
C ILE A 165 -7.33 -9.53 -3.31
N PHE A 166 -7.77 -8.44 -2.69
CA PHE A 166 -7.45 -8.09 -1.31
C PHE A 166 -8.67 -7.47 -0.62
N GLY A 167 -9.00 -7.94 0.58
CA GLY A 167 -10.12 -7.43 1.37
C GLY A 167 -10.65 -8.42 2.38
N SER A 168 -11.89 -8.25 2.78
CA SER A 168 -12.60 -9.18 3.67
C SER A 168 -12.70 -10.58 3.05
N ARG A 169 -12.86 -11.59 3.90
CA ARG A 169 -13.00 -12.99 3.45
C ARG A 169 -14.15 -13.15 2.46
N ALA A 170 -15.29 -12.53 2.77
CA ALA A 170 -16.48 -12.61 1.92
C ALA A 170 -16.24 -11.98 0.54
N PHE A 171 -15.60 -10.81 0.51
CA PHE A 171 -15.26 -10.13 -0.73
C PHE A 171 -14.30 -10.95 -1.61
N VAL A 172 -13.24 -11.49 -1.00
CA VAL A 172 -12.25 -12.29 -1.74
C VAL A 172 -12.87 -13.58 -2.28
N GLU A 173 -13.75 -14.22 -1.51
CA GLU A 173 -14.45 -15.42 -1.95
C GLU A 173 -15.43 -15.13 -3.08
N ASP A 174 -16.27 -14.10 -2.97
CA ASP A 174 -17.20 -13.67 -4.00
C ASP A 174 -16.49 -13.29 -5.31
N ALA A 175 -15.41 -12.51 -5.21
CA ALA A 175 -14.60 -12.15 -6.37
C ALA A 175 -13.91 -13.38 -7.00
N PHE A 176 -13.47 -14.36 -6.19
CA PHE A 176 -12.95 -15.63 -6.67
C PHE A 176 -14.01 -16.41 -7.45
N GLN A 177 -15.23 -16.51 -6.96
CA GLN A 177 -16.31 -17.21 -7.65
C GLN A 177 -16.68 -16.53 -8.97
N ARG A 178 -16.80 -15.20 -8.97
CA ARG A 178 -17.07 -14.43 -10.21
C ARG A 178 -16.00 -14.60 -11.29
N HIS A 179 -14.76 -14.86 -10.89
CA HIS A 179 -13.61 -14.99 -11.78
C HIS A 179 -13.02 -16.40 -11.79
N ARG A 180 -13.83 -17.41 -11.45
CA ARG A 180 -13.41 -18.80 -11.25
C ARG A 180 -12.57 -19.35 -12.40
N GLN A 181 -12.88 -18.97 -13.63
CA GLN A 181 -12.19 -19.43 -14.86
C GLN A 181 -10.71 -19.00 -14.92
N HIS A 182 -10.29 -18.00 -14.14
CA HIS A 182 -8.91 -17.54 -14.11
C HIS A 182 -8.05 -18.25 -13.03
N PHE A 183 -8.64 -19.17 -12.30
CA PHE A 183 -7.97 -19.92 -11.24
C PHE A 183 -7.93 -21.42 -11.58
N SER A 184 -6.96 -22.14 -10.99
CA SER A 184 -6.83 -23.59 -11.17
C SER A 184 -8.13 -24.31 -10.82
N ALA A 185 -8.48 -25.36 -11.62
CA ALA A 185 -9.65 -26.18 -11.41
C ALA A 185 -9.67 -26.84 -10.01
N ASN A 186 -8.50 -27.22 -9.49
CA ASN A 186 -8.36 -27.89 -8.19
C ASN A 186 -8.45 -26.93 -7.00
N ARG A 187 -8.67 -25.65 -7.23
CA ARG A 187 -8.76 -24.68 -6.15
C ARG A 187 -10.19 -24.54 -5.68
N GLU A 188 -10.47 -24.93 -4.44
CA GLU A 188 -11.81 -24.92 -3.84
C GLU A 188 -12.18 -23.59 -3.19
N ALA A 189 -11.22 -22.89 -2.57
CA ALA A 189 -11.46 -21.65 -1.84
C ALA A 189 -10.65 -20.46 -2.39
N GLY A 190 -11.30 -19.31 -2.50
CA GLY A 190 -10.71 -18.04 -2.95
C GLY A 190 -9.87 -17.36 -1.88
N ALA A 191 -10.43 -17.24 -0.67
CA ALA A 191 -9.80 -16.50 0.40
C ALA A 191 -8.65 -17.27 1.06
N ARG A 192 -7.50 -16.63 1.14
CA ARG A 192 -6.30 -17.14 1.80
C ARG A 192 -5.83 -16.15 2.86
N THR A 193 -5.43 -16.67 4.01
CA THR A 193 -4.80 -15.88 5.06
C THR A 193 -3.44 -15.37 4.59
N MET A 194 -3.12 -14.16 5.00
CA MET A 194 -1.82 -13.55 4.76
C MET A 194 -0.84 -13.91 5.87
N THR A 195 0.44 -13.99 5.53
CA THR A 195 1.52 -14.33 6.47
C THR A 195 2.33 -13.08 6.83
N GLY A 196 3.16 -13.16 7.85
CA GLY A 196 4.11 -12.13 8.24
C GLY A 196 3.59 -11.13 9.27
N GLY A 197 2.30 -11.17 9.63
CA GLY A 197 1.78 -10.27 10.64
C GLY A 197 0.32 -10.47 10.97
N ASP A 198 -0.20 -9.58 11.80
CA ASP A 198 -1.62 -9.51 12.12
C ASP A 198 -2.33 -8.65 11.07
N TRP A 199 -3.10 -9.31 10.23
CA TRP A 199 -3.88 -8.70 9.15
C TRP A 199 -5.35 -8.49 9.52
N GLY A 200 -5.74 -8.80 10.77
CA GLY A 200 -7.14 -8.78 11.20
C GLY A 200 -8.01 -9.66 10.29
N ASP A 201 -9.11 -9.09 9.83
CA ASP A 201 -10.09 -9.76 8.95
C ASP A 201 -9.78 -9.59 7.44
N LEU A 202 -8.52 -9.29 7.09
CA LEU A 202 -8.10 -9.11 5.70
C LEU A 202 -7.51 -10.40 5.12
N PHE A 203 -7.91 -10.69 3.89
CA PHE A 203 -7.54 -11.86 3.12
C PHE A 203 -7.07 -11.47 1.72
N THR A 204 -6.44 -12.42 1.04
CA THR A 204 -5.98 -12.26 -0.34
C THR A 204 -6.31 -13.51 -1.15
N ALA A 205 -6.40 -13.35 -2.47
CA ALA A 205 -6.57 -14.51 -3.38
C ALA A 205 -5.27 -15.25 -3.64
N ARG A 206 -4.11 -14.69 -3.35
CA ARG A 206 -2.80 -15.27 -3.68
C ARG A 206 -1.92 -15.47 -2.44
N LYS A 207 -1.44 -16.70 -2.22
CA LYS A 207 -0.48 -16.96 -1.16
C LYS A 207 0.91 -16.48 -1.62
N LEU A 208 1.45 -15.49 -0.91
CA LEU A 208 2.76 -14.90 -1.17
C LEU A 208 3.64 -15.04 0.07
N ARG A 209 4.95 -15.17 -0.14
CA ARG A 209 5.92 -15.02 0.95
C ARG A 209 6.09 -13.53 1.23
N VAL A 210 6.02 -13.15 2.50
CA VAL A 210 6.34 -11.80 2.97
C VAL A 210 7.75 -11.87 3.55
N ASN A 211 8.69 -11.16 2.93
CA ASN A 211 9.98 -10.87 3.56
C ASN A 211 9.77 -9.68 4.49
N VAL A 212 9.68 -9.96 5.77
CA VAL A 212 9.56 -8.94 6.83
C VAL A 212 10.91 -8.25 7.06
N MET A 213 12.00 -8.92 6.74
CA MET A 213 13.31 -8.29 6.64
C MET A 213 13.40 -7.62 5.27
N GLY A 214 13.46 -6.29 5.26
CA GLY A 214 13.53 -5.52 4.02
C GLY A 214 14.61 -6.05 3.08
N ASP A 215 14.29 -6.15 1.80
CA ASP A 215 15.30 -6.36 0.78
C ASP A 215 16.41 -5.33 1.00
N PRO A 216 17.69 -5.73 0.95
CA PRO A 216 18.76 -4.75 0.96
C PRO A 216 18.52 -3.78 -0.19
N ALA A 217 18.67 -2.48 0.08
CA ALA A 217 18.59 -1.48 -0.97
C ALA A 217 19.53 -1.91 -2.11
N PRO A 218 19.10 -1.79 -3.38
CA PRO A 218 20.00 -2.05 -4.49
C PRO A 218 21.22 -1.14 -4.35
N ALA A 219 22.38 -1.73 -4.52
CA ALA A 219 23.68 -1.07 -4.48
C ALA A 219 23.80 0.02 -5.57
#